data_e4ff15b04080396df0a8c50145fa6a97
#
_entry.id   e4ff15b04080396df0a8c50145fa6a97
#
_cell.length_a   1.000
_cell.length_b   1.000
_cell.length_c   1.000
_cell.angle_alpha   90.00
_cell.angle_beta   90.00
_cell.angle_gamma   90.00
#
_symmetry.space_group_name_H-M   'P 1'
#
loop_
_entity.id
_entity.type
_entity.pdbx_description
1 polymer ?
#
loop_
_entity_poly.entity_id
_entity_poly.type
_entity_poly.pdbx_seq_one_letter_code
_entity_poly.pdbx_strand_id
1 'polypeptide(L)'
;RPADIPSLCLLLREAYAAHIPVIILGMGSNVLLPDGVFGGILIITRDLRNIEINGTKATAECGASLNSLILRCAAADLGGLELLYGIPASVGGAAYMNAGAHGVSFGTSVLCLEAYDPRTDRIVTLSNEELAYAYRKSALQAQSTLAVTRLTLSLNPTPEDVIRARIREVVHRRALSQPLALPSAGSAFLRPCESLEVWRLVDACGLRGYRVGGAAVSEKHAGFIVNCGGATARDVRLLMDHIRAAVLARHGVTLIPEICIFE
;
A
#
# COMPACT_ATOMS: atom_id res chain seq x y z
N ARG A 1 13.96 -2.44 13.36
CA ARG A 1 14.28 -2.39 11.92
C ARG A 1 15.34 -3.44 11.64
N PRO A 2 15.05 -4.56 10.96
CA PRO A 2 16.04 -5.55 10.55
C PRO A 2 16.97 -4.96 9.49
N ALA A 3 18.27 -5.26 9.60
CA ALA A 3 19.28 -4.78 8.66
C ALA A 3 19.32 -5.61 7.38
N ASP A 4 18.91 -6.88 7.46
CA ASP A 4 18.90 -7.84 6.36
C ASP A 4 17.78 -8.89 6.53
N ILE A 5 17.55 -9.71 5.51
CA ILE A 5 16.53 -10.77 5.54
C ILE A 5 16.77 -11.81 6.65
N PRO A 6 18.01 -12.28 6.90
CA PRO A 6 18.27 -13.18 8.03
C PRO A 6 17.83 -12.59 9.38
N SER A 7 18.12 -11.33 9.64
CA SER A 7 17.67 -10.63 10.86
C SER A 7 16.15 -10.51 10.95
N LEU A 8 15.46 -10.28 9.82
CA LEU A 8 14.01 -10.29 9.77
C LEU A 8 13.46 -11.68 10.15
N CYS A 9 13.99 -12.74 9.53
CA CYS A 9 13.58 -14.11 9.80
C CYS A 9 13.78 -14.48 11.27
N LEU A 10 14.94 -14.14 11.84
CA LEU A 10 15.25 -14.37 13.26
C LEU A 10 14.23 -13.68 14.16
N LEU A 11 13.97 -12.38 13.95
CA LEU A 11 12.99 -11.63 14.75
C LEU A 11 11.59 -12.24 14.67
N LEU A 12 11.17 -12.67 13.50
CA LEU A 12 9.84 -13.27 13.30
C LEU A 12 9.75 -14.65 13.94
N ARG A 13 10.81 -15.47 13.86
CA ARG A 13 10.88 -16.77 14.50
C ARG A 13 10.76 -16.64 16.03
N GLU A 14 11.58 -15.78 16.63
CA GLU A 14 11.56 -15.56 18.07
C GLU A 14 10.24 -14.98 18.56
N ALA A 15 9.68 -14.02 17.84
CA ALA A 15 8.37 -13.45 18.16
C ALA A 15 7.25 -14.50 18.07
N TYR A 16 7.30 -15.36 17.04
CA TYR A 16 6.33 -16.44 16.86
C TYR A 16 6.43 -17.46 17.98
N ALA A 17 7.64 -17.91 18.33
CA ALA A 17 7.88 -18.86 19.41
C ALA A 17 7.43 -18.32 20.78
N ALA A 18 7.59 -17.02 21.00
CA ALA A 18 7.16 -16.34 22.22
C ALA A 18 5.71 -15.88 22.21
N HIS A 19 4.93 -16.17 21.14
CA HIS A 19 3.54 -15.72 20.95
C HIS A 19 3.38 -14.19 21.05
N ILE A 20 4.39 -13.42 20.66
CA ILE A 20 4.34 -11.96 20.66
C ILE A 20 3.68 -11.48 19.37
N PRO A 21 2.63 -10.65 19.44
CA PRO A 21 2.01 -10.05 18.27
C PRO A 21 3.00 -9.22 17.45
N VAL A 22 2.96 -9.36 16.12
CA VAL A 22 3.85 -8.62 15.21
C VAL A 22 3.03 -7.86 14.18
N ILE A 23 3.37 -6.59 13.98
CA ILE A 23 2.93 -5.79 12.84
C ILE A 23 4.15 -5.51 11.96
N ILE A 24 4.06 -5.86 10.67
CA ILE A 24 5.10 -5.56 9.68
C ILE A 24 4.69 -4.34 8.88
N LEU A 25 5.53 -3.31 8.89
CA LEU A 25 5.32 -2.09 8.12
C LEU A 25 6.41 -1.88 7.08
N GLY A 26 5.98 -1.54 5.86
CA GLY A 26 6.83 -0.92 4.85
C GLY A 26 6.92 0.59 5.06
N MET A 27 6.28 1.36 4.19
CA MET A 27 6.22 2.84 4.30
C MET A 27 5.11 3.34 5.23
N GLY A 28 4.20 2.48 5.68
CA GLY A 28 3.09 2.88 6.55
C GLY A 28 2.03 3.75 5.89
N SER A 29 1.95 3.74 4.56
CA SER A 29 1.11 4.68 3.80
C SER A 29 -0.34 4.24 3.60
N ASN A 30 -0.70 3.04 4.03
CA ASN A 30 -2.07 2.52 3.96
C ASN A 30 -2.50 1.90 5.30
N VAL A 31 -2.03 2.46 6.41
CA VAL A 31 -2.32 1.92 7.75
C VAL A 31 -2.77 3.00 8.70
N LEU A 32 -3.64 2.62 9.62
CA LEU A 32 -4.02 3.39 10.79
C LEU A 32 -3.63 2.56 12.01
N LEU A 33 -2.63 3.04 12.75
CA LEU A 33 -2.18 2.42 14.00
C LEU A 33 -3.04 2.90 15.17
N PRO A 34 -3.17 2.13 16.27
CA PRO A 34 -3.92 2.54 17.44
C PRO A 34 -3.29 3.77 18.13
N ASP A 35 -4.10 4.52 18.87
CA ASP A 35 -3.64 5.68 19.65
C ASP A 35 -2.83 5.29 20.89
N GLY A 36 -2.95 4.07 21.35
CA GLY A 36 -2.30 3.53 22.54
C GLY A 36 -0.97 2.82 22.25
N VAL A 37 -0.48 2.15 23.26
CA VAL A 37 0.71 1.30 23.15
C VAL A 37 0.32 -0.03 22.53
N PHE A 38 0.97 -0.41 21.42
CA PHE A 38 0.82 -1.73 20.86
C PHE A 38 1.59 -2.74 21.73
N GLY A 39 0.89 -3.75 22.24
CA GLY A 39 1.45 -4.81 23.08
C GLY A 39 2.22 -5.87 22.30
N GLY A 40 3.10 -5.47 21.38
CA GLY A 40 3.82 -6.37 20.48
C GLY A 40 5.06 -5.73 19.85
N ILE A 41 5.51 -6.29 18.74
CA ILE A 41 6.67 -5.82 17.99
C ILE A 41 6.21 -5.17 16.68
N LEU A 42 6.61 -3.92 16.45
CA LEU A 42 6.45 -3.23 15.18
C LEU A 42 7.75 -3.36 14.38
N ILE A 43 7.73 -4.15 13.30
CA ILE A 43 8.88 -4.36 12.41
C ILE A 43 8.76 -3.42 11.21
N ILE A 44 9.72 -2.51 11.07
CA ILE A 44 9.79 -1.57 9.94
C ILE A 44 10.84 -2.08 8.95
N THR A 45 10.42 -2.45 7.74
CA THR A 45 11.27 -3.15 6.75
C THR A 45 12.11 -2.22 5.87
N ARG A 46 12.11 -0.91 6.09
CA ARG A 46 12.72 0.11 5.21
C ARG A 46 14.21 -0.08 4.90
N ASP A 47 14.93 -0.85 5.72
CA ASP A 47 16.37 -1.11 5.50
C ASP A 47 16.60 -2.29 4.55
N LEU A 48 15.60 -3.16 4.33
CA LEU A 48 15.58 -4.21 3.32
C LEU A 48 15.27 -3.61 1.95
N ARG A 49 16.25 -3.00 1.31
CA ARG A 49 16.03 -2.12 0.13
C ARG A 49 16.89 -2.46 -1.09
N ASN A 50 17.51 -3.63 -1.10
CA ASN A 50 18.28 -4.03 -2.27
C ASN A 50 17.36 -4.19 -3.50
N ILE A 51 17.86 -3.77 -4.66
CA ILE A 51 17.19 -3.90 -5.97
C ILE A 51 18.24 -4.34 -6.97
N GLU A 52 17.98 -5.41 -7.68
CA GLU A 52 18.83 -5.96 -8.73
C GLU A 52 18.05 -6.06 -10.02
N ILE A 53 18.70 -5.74 -11.16
CA ILE A 53 18.11 -5.83 -12.49
C ILE A 53 18.96 -6.78 -13.31
N ASN A 54 18.32 -7.78 -13.92
CA ASN A 54 18.96 -8.77 -14.79
C ASN A 54 18.08 -9.05 -16.02
N GLY A 55 18.52 -8.60 -17.18
CA GLY A 55 17.71 -8.63 -18.39
C GLY A 55 16.39 -7.88 -18.21
N THR A 56 15.27 -8.54 -18.43
CA THR A 56 13.92 -7.98 -18.25
C THR A 56 13.34 -8.20 -16.85
N LYS A 57 14.14 -8.73 -15.92
CA LYS A 57 13.70 -9.04 -14.55
C LYS A 57 14.28 -8.02 -13.56
N ALA A 58 13.45 -7.58 -12.63
CA ALA A 58 13.86 -6.80 -11.48
C ALA A 58 13.54 -7.58 -10.20
N THR A 59 14.54 -7.78 -9.35
CA THR A 59 14.37 -8.39 -8.03
C THR A 59 14.55 -7.31 -6.97
N ALA A 60 13.60 -7.21 -6.02
CA ALA A 60 13.64 -6.19 -4.99
C ALA A 60 13.27 -6.77 -3.63
N GLU A 61 13.98 -6.34 -2.58
CA GLU A 61 13.61 -6.63 -1.20
C GLU A 61 12.35 -5.86 -0.80
N CYS A 62 11.60 -6.40 0.16
CA CYS A 62 10.26 -5.94 0.52
C CYS A 62 10.18 -4.49 1.02
N GLY A 63 11.25 -3.98 1.63
CA GLY A 63 11.33 -2.61 2.14
C GLY A 63 11.78 -1.58 1.11
N ALA A 64 12.22 -1.99 -0.08
CA ALA A 64 12.59 -1.08 -1.15
C ALA A 64 11.42 -0.15 -1.50
N SER A 65 11.70 1.12 -1.76
CA SER A 65 10.67 2.06 -2.21
C SER A 65 10.18 1.70 -3.61
N LEU A 66 8.86 1.65 -3.81
CA LEU A 66 8.26 1.44 -5.12
C LEU A 66 8.74 2.50 -6.13
N ASN A 67 8.82 3.76 -5.72
CA ASN A 67 9.34 4.82 -6.58
C ASN A 67 10.82 4.61 -6.97
N SER A 68 11.65 4.15 -6.03
CA SER A 68 13.06 3.85 -6.31
C SER A 68 13.19 2.66 -7.29
N LEU A 69 12.38 1.63 -7.12
CA LEU A 69 12.31 0.50 -8.05
C LEU A 69 11.94 0.98 -9.45
N ILE A 70 10.87 1.77 -9.59
CA ILE A 70 10.42 2.31 -10.89
C ILE A 70 11.52 3.13 -11.57
N LEU A 71 12.21 4.01 -10.83
CA LEU A 71 13.29 4.83 -11.40
C LEU A 71 14.51 3.99 -11.81
N ARG A 72 14.86 2.96 -11.05
CA ARG A 72 15.95 2.05 -11.43
C ARG A 72 15.60 1.21 -12.65
N CYS A 73 14.35 0.74 -12.76
CA CYS A 73 13.86 0.05 -13.94
C CYS A 73 13.86 0.98 -15.16
N ALA A 74 13.41 2.22 -15.02
CA ALA A 74 13.44 3.22 -16.09
C ALA A 74 14.86 3.47 -16.62
N ALA A 75 15.85 3.60 -15.74
CA ALA A 75 17.26 3.77 -16.11
C ALA A 75 17.87 2.52 -16.79
N ALA A 76 17.18 1.39 -16.77
CA ALA A 76 17.53 0.15 -17.47
C ALA A 76 16.61 -0.13 -18.69
N ASP A 77 15.89 0.88 -19.18
CA ASP A 77 14.92 0.78 -20.28
C ASP A 77 13.83 -0.27 -20.04
N LEU A 78 13.35 -0.39 -18.79
CA LEU A 78 12.33 -1.36 -18.39
C LEU A 78 11.08 -0.64 -17.86
N GLY A 79 9.97 -0.75 -18.60
CA GLY A 79 8.66 -0.19 -18.28
C GLY A 79 7.66 -1.23 -17.80
N GLY A 80 6.47 -0.75 -17.40
CA GLY A 80 5.33 -1.54 -16.93
C GLY A 80 4.85 -1.11 -15.53
N LEU A 81 5.66 -0.37 -14.78
CA LEU A 81 5.32 0.11 -13.44
C LEU A 81 5.19 1.63 -13.34
N GLU A 82 5.52 2.37 -14.38
CA GLU A 82 5.63 3.83 -14.36
C GLU A 82 4.33 4.55 -13.96
N LEU A 83 3.18 3.94 -14.24
CA LEU A 83 1.87 4.49 -13.86
C LEU A 83 1.58 4.38 -12.36
N LEU A 84 2.36 3.57 -11.62
CA LEU A 84 2.30 3.46 -10.17
C LEU A 84 3.20 4.47 -9.45
N TYR A 85 3.99 5.27 -10.20
CA TYR A 85 4.87 6.25 -9.60
C TYR A 85 4.11 7.26 -8.74
N GLY A 86 4.72 7.64 -7.63
CA GLY A 86 4.09 8.55 -6.66
C GLY A 86 3.19 7.85 -5.62
N ILE A 87 2.95 6.54 -5.73
CA ILE A 87 2.38 5.77 -4.62
C ILE A 87 3.48 5.63 -3.56
N PRO A 88 3.28 6.12 -2.33
CA PRO A 88 4.32 6.09 -1.29
C PRO A 88 4.38 4.72 -0.60
N ALA A 89 4.58 3.67 -1.36
CA ALA A 89 4.61 2.28 -0.88
C ALA A 89 6.03 1.71 -0.86
N SER A 90 6.25 0.72 0.01
CA SER A 90 7.32 -0.25 -0.18
C SER A 90 6.90 -1.33 -1.18
N VAL A 91 7.86 -2.01 -1.78
CA VAL A 91 7.62 -3.11 -2.72
C VAL A 91 6.79 -4.23 -2.08
N GLY A 92 7.11 -4.62 -0.84
CA GLY A 92 6.32 -5.61 -0.09
C GLY A 92 4.89 -5.15 0.20
N GLY A 93 4.70 -3.86 0.59
CA GLY A 93 3.38 -3.27 0.79
C GLY A 93 2.58 -3.17 -0.51
N ALA A 94 3.23 -2.85 -1.63
CA ALA A 94 2.62 -2.81 -2.95
C ALA A 94 2.14 -4.21 -3.39
N ALA A 95 2.93 -5.26 -3.11
CA ALA A 95 2.55 -6.64 -3.37
C ALA A 95 1.40 -7.10 -2.47
N TYR A 96 1.46 -6.81 -1.18
CA TYR A 96 0.43 -7.19 -0.20
C TYR A 96 -0.95 -6.62 -0.58
N MET A 97 -1.00 -5.33 -0.93
CA MET A 97 -2.24 -4.62 -1.29
C MET A 97 -2.58 -4.69 -2.77
N ASN A 98 -1.78 -5.34 -3.61
CA ASN A 98 -1.88 -5.21 -5.06
C ASN A 98 -2.07 -3.73 -5.46
N ALA A 99 -1.11 -2.90 -5.09
CA ALA A 99 -1.18 -1.46 -5.32
C ALA A 99 -1.47 -1.15 -6.80
N GLY A 100 -2.37 -0.23 -7.05
CA GLY A 100 -2.79 0.06 -8.43
C GLY A 100 -3.25 1.49 -8.61
N ALA A 101 -2.97 2.02 -9.78
CA ALA A 101 -3.41 3.33 -10.24
C ALA A 101 -3.48 3.37 -11.78
N HIS A 102 -4.31 4.25 -12.32
CA HIS A 102 -4.39 4.50 -13.77
C HIS A 102 -4.58 3.24 -14.63
N GLY A 103 -5.37 2.26 -14.15
CA GLY A 103 -5.65 1.01 -14.85
C GLY A 103 -4.55 -0.06 -14.76
N VAL A 104 -3.44 0.22 -14.07
CA VAL A 104 -2.36 -0.74 -13.84
C VAL A 104 -2.35 -1.18 -12.38
N SER A 105 -2.03 -2.45 -12.12
CA SER A 105 -1.81 -2.99 -10.78
C SER A 105 -0.42 -3.62 -10.66
N PHE A 106 0.15 -3.61 -9.47
CA PHE A 106 1.49 -4.11 -9.21
C PHE A 106 1.62 -5.61 -9.51
N GLY A 107 0.58 -6.38 -9.17
CA GLY A 107 0.54 -7.83 -9.38
C GLY A 107 0.67 -8.28 -10.83
N THR A 108 0.34 -7.42 -11.81
CA THR A 108 0.49 -7.76 -13.23
C THR A 108 1.94 -7.96 -13.66
N SER A 109 2.89 -7.37 -12.94
CA SER A 109 4.33 -7.49 -13.22
C SER A 109 5.04 -8.50 -12.32
N VAL A 110 4.39 -9.02 -11.27
CA VAL A 110 5.00 -9.96 -10.32
C VAL A 110 5.14 -11.34 -10.99
N LEU A 111 6.35 -11.89 -11.02
CA LEU A 111 6.60 -13.29 -11.41
C LEU A 111 6.44 -14.23 -10.22
N CYS A 112 7.14 -13.93 -9.14
CA CYS A 112 7.08 -14.68 -7.90
C CYS A 112 7.46 -13.78 -6.71
N LEU A 113 7.14 -14.28 -5.53
CA LEU A 113 7.39 -13.61 -4.26
C LEU A 113 7.96 -14.63 -3.28
N GLU A 114 9.02 -14.23 -2.59
CA GLU A 114 9.57 -14.97 -1.46
C GLU A 114 8.99 -14.41 -0.15
N ALA A 115 8.51 -15.30 0.71
CA ALA A 115 8.01 -14.95 2.03
C ALA A 115 8.55 -15.92 3.08
N TYR A 116 8.89 -15.41 4.24
CA TYR A 116 9.26 -16.22 5.38
C TYR A 116 8.02 -16.69 6.15
N ASP A 117 7.96 -17.98 6.45
CA ASP A 117 6.95 -18.60 7.29
C ASP A 117 7.54 -19.00 8.65
N PRO A 118 7.26 -18.27 9.73
CA PRO A 118 7.80 -18.57 11.05
C PRO A 118 7.26 -19.89 11.64
N ARG A 119 6.17 -20.46 11.12
CA ARG A 119 5.63 -21.75 11.57
C ARG A 119 6.52 -22.91 11.16
N THR A 120 7.15 -22.79 10.01
CA THR A 120 8.01 -23.84 9.43
C THR A 120 9.50 -23.47 9.45
N ASP A 121 9.84 -22.24 9.85
CA ASP A 121 11.17 -21.63 9.79
C ASP A 121 11.78 -21.71 8.38
N ARG A 122 10.98 -21.40 7.36
CA ARG A 122 11.38 -21.49 5.95
C ARG A 122 10.97 -20.28 5.15
N ILE A 123 11.76 -19.97 4.14
CA ILE A 123 11.34 -19.08 3.06
C ILE A 123 10.60 -19.94 2.03
N VAL A 124 9.38 -19.54 1.71
CA VAL A 124 8.54 -20.13 0.67
C VAL A 124 8.49 -19.20 -0.52
N THR A 125 8.43 -19.76 -1.73
CA THR A 125 8.24 -19.01 -2.97
C THR A 125 6.83 -19.20 -3.44
N LEU A 126 6.12 -18.11 -3.69
CA LEU A 126 4.77 -18.09 -4.23
C LEU A 126 4.82 -17.56 -5.67
N SER A 127 4.23 -18.29 -6.60
CA SER A 127 4.04 -17.85 -7.99
C SER A 127 2.99 -16.74 -8.08
N ASN A 128 2.92 -16.05 -9.21
CA ASN A 128 1.87 -15.06 -9.47
C ASN A 128 0.46 -15.67 -9.35
N GLU A 129 0.27 -16.89 -9.80
CA GLU A 129 -1.00 -17.62 -9.71
C GLU A 129 -1.40 -17.89 -8.26
N GLU A 130 -0.47 -18.38 -7.42
CA GLU A 130 -0.70 -18.61 -5.99
C GLU A 130 -0.97 -17.32 -5.22
N LEU A 131 -0.43 -16.19 -5.67
CA LEU A 131 -0.69 -14.87 -5.09
C LEU A 131 -2.11 -14.35 -5.38
N ALA A 132 -2.82 -14.92 -6.36
CA ALA A 132 -4.24 -14.70 -6.65
C ALA A 132 -4.63 -13.21 -6.64
N TYR A 133 -3.87 -12.38 -7.33
CA TYR A 133 -4.06 -10.93 -7.32
C TYR A 133 -5.43 -10.52 -7.87
N ALA A 134 -6.14 -9.68 -7.13
CA ALA A 134 -7.37 -9.02 -7.53
C ALA A 134 -7.33 -7.55 -7.10
N TYR A 135 -8.39 -6.80 -7.36
CA TYR A 135 -8.47 -5.38 -6.96
C TYR A 135 -8.26 -5.21 -5.45
N ARG A 136 -7.12 -4.59 -5.07
CA ARG A 136 -6.67 -4.40 -3.67
C ARG A 136 -6.58 -5.68 -2.85
N LYS A 137 -6.37 -6.81 -3.49
CA LYS A 137 -6.28 -8.13 -2.85
C LYS A 137 -5.08 -8.92 -3.34
N SER A 138 -4.52 -9.70 -2.43
CA SER A 138 -3.59 -10.80 -2.69
C SER A 138 -3.84 -11.93 -1.70
N ALA A 139 -3.38 -13.14 -2.00
CA ALA A 139 -3.45 -14.28 -1.10
C ALA A 139 -2.71 -14.04 0.23
N LEU A 140 -1.74 -13.11 0.26
CA LEU A 140 -0.99 -12.73 1.47
C LEU A 140 -1.90 -12.19 2.57
N GLN A 141 -3.02 -11.56 2.23
CA GLN A 141 -3.96 -11.00 3.22
C GLN A 141 -4.69 -12.08 4.01
N ALA A 142 -4.86 -13.26 3.43
CA ALA A 142 -5.43 -14.42 4.11
C ALA A 142 -4.36 -15.25 4.87
N GLN A 143 -3.08 -15.04 4.56
CA GLN A 143 -1.95 -15.75 5.13
C GLN A 143 -1.16 -14.84 6.08
N SER A 144 -1.79 -14.43 7.16
CA SER A 144 -1.29 -13.40 8.10
C SER A 144 0.06 -13.71 8.76
N THR A 145 0.54 -14.96 8.68
CA THR A 145 1.83 -15.37 9.24
C THR A 145 2.99 -15.19 8.26
N LEU A 146 2.72 -15.08 6.95
CA LEU A 146 3.78 -14.92 5.96
C LEU A 146 4.31 -13.50 5.93
N ALA A 147 5.63 -13.37 6.02
CA ALA A 147 6.32 -12.10 5.90
C ALA A 147 7.07 -12.00 4.57
N VAL A 148 6.66 -11.07 3.73
CA VAL A 148 7.34 -10.84 2.43
C VAL A 148 8.80 -10.45 2.65
N THR A 149 9.70 -11.13 1.98
CA THR A 149 11.15 -10.84 2.02
C THR A 149 11.63 -10.21 0.72
N ARG A 150 11.27 -10.80 -0.43
CA ARG A 150 11.75 -10.39 -1.75
C ARG A 150 10.70 -10.67 -2.82
N LEU A 151 10.76 -9.94 -3.92
CA LEU A 151 9.93 -10.18 -5.11
C LEU A 151 10.78 -10.14 -6.37
N THR A 152 10.38 -10.94 -7.36
CA THR A 152 10.89 -10.87 -8.72
C THR A 152 9.76 -10.42 -9.66
N LEU A 153 10.05 -9.42 -10.47
CA LEU A 153 9.14 -8.81 -11.42
C LEU A 153 9.61 -9.08 -12.85
N SER A 154 8.68 -9.22 -13.78
CA SER A 154 8.94 -9.23 -15.22
C SER A 154 8.48 -7.92 -15.83
N LEU A 155 9.35 -7.26 -16.56
CA LEU A 155 9.13 -5.93 -17.12
C LEU A 155 9.33 -5.94 -18.62
N ASN A 156 8.82 -4.92 -19.30
CA ASN A 156 8.86 -4.82 -20.74
C ASN A 156 9.96 -3.84 -21.18
N PRO A 157 10.78 -4.17 -22.18
CA PRO A 157 11.69 -3.21 -22.77
C PRO A 157 10.93 -1.97 -23.26
N THR A 158 11.28 -0.82 -22.71
CA THR A 158 10.62 0.46 -22.99
C THR A 158 11.67 1.57 -22.81
N PRO A 159 11.88 2.44 -23.79
CA PRO A 159 12.87 3.51 -23.69
C PRO A 159 12.66 4.40 -22.45
N GLU A 160 13.75 4.77 -21.78
CA GLU A 160 13.74 5.57 -20.55
C GLU A 160 13.01 6.90 -20.71
N ASP A 161 13.17 7.59 -21.83
CA ASP A 161 12.51 8.86 -22.11
C ASP A 161 10.98 8.73 -22.16
N VAL A 162 10.45 7.63 -22.72
CA VAL A 162 9.03 7.29 -22.75
C VAL A 162 8.52 7.04 -21.33
N ILE A 163 9.25 6.24 -20.53
CA ILE A 163 8.91 5.95 -19.14
C ILE A 163 8.88 7.25 -18.33
N ARG A 164 9.92 8.07 -18.45
CA ARG A 164 10.01 9.36 -17.75
C ARG A 164 8.94 10.35 -18.16
N ALA A 165 8.52 10.33 -19.42
CA ALA A 165 7.39 11.16 -19.88
C ALA A 165 6.09 10.76 -19.17
N ARG A 166 5.79 9.45 -19.08
CA ARG A 166 4.63 8.92 -18.36
C ARG A 166 4.68 9.22 -16.85
N ILE A 167 5.87 9.10 -16.24
CA ILE A 167 6.07 9.47 -14.82
C ILE A 167 5.72 10.95 -14.60
N ARG A 168 6.21 11.87 -15.46
CA ARG A 168 5.88 13.31 -15.33
C ARG A 168 4.39 13.56 -15.40
N GLU A 169 3.70 12.90 -16.33
CA GLU A 169 2.24 13.00 -16.44
C GLU A 169 1.51 12.53 -15.19
N VAL A 170 1.89 11.37 -14.65
CA VAL A 170 1.31 10.82 -13.42
C VAL A 170 1.53 11.77 -12.24
N VAL A 171 2.76 12.28 -12.07
CA VAL A 171 3.09 13.24 -11.00
C VAL A 171 2.22 14.49 -11.12
N HIS A 172 2.09 15.03 -12.32
CA HIS A 172 1.25 16.21 -12.57
C HIS A 172 -0.21 15.96 -12.21
N ARG A 173 -0.80 14.86 -12.69
CA ARG A 173 -2.19 14.48 -12.37
C ARG A 173 -2.41 14.31 -10.86
N ARG A 174 -1.48 13.66 -10.16
CA ARG A 174 -1.57 13.47 -8.71
C ARG A 174 -1.47 14.80 -7.96
N ALA A 175 -0.56 15.67 -8.39
CA ALA A 175 -0.42 17.01 -7.81
C ALA A 175 -1.70 17.85 -7.96
N LEU A 176 -2.42 17.71 -9.06
CA LEU A 176 -3.69 18.41 -9.29
C LEU A 176 -4.85 17.83 -8.47
N SER A 177 -4.92 16.51 -8.28
CA SER A 177 -6.11 15.84 -7.75
C SER A 177 -6.00 15.37 -6.30
N GLN A 178 -4.79 15.15 -5.75
CA GLN A 178 -4.60 14.55 -4.43
C GLN A 178 -4.08 15.54 -3.38
N PRO A 179 -4.42 15.37 -2.09
CA PRO A 179 -4.01 16.26 -1.01
C PRO A 179 -2.59 15.94 -0.51
N LEU A 180 -1.58 16.06 -1.38
CA LEU A 180 -0.20 15.63 -1.12
C LEU A 180 0.51 16.45 -0.02
N ALA A 181 -0.03 17.61 0.35
CA ALA A 181 0.54 18.49 1.37
C ALA A 181 0.20 18.07 2.81
N LEU A 182 -0.80 17.20 2.99
CA LEU A 182 -1.26 16.77 4.31
C LEU A 182 -1.05 15.26 4.48
N PRO A 183 -0.71 14.78 5.70
CA PRO A 183 -0.62 13.36 5.98
C PRO A 183 -1.96 12.67 5.75
N SER A 184 -1.94 11.52 5.07
CA SER A 184 -3.12 10.67 4.85
C SER A 184 -2.68 9.23 4.61
N ALA A 185 -3.61 8.28 4.74
CA ALA A 185 -3.40 6.88 4.41
C ALA A 185 -3.94 6.52 2.99
N GLY A 186 -3.95 7.48 2.07
CA GLY A 186 -4.49 7.28 0.72
C GLY A 186 -6.02 7.37 0.67
N SER A 187 -6.63 6.62 -0.25
CA SER A 187 -8.09 6.49 -0.32
C SER A 187 -8.63 5.77 0.91
N ALA A 188 -9.66 6.35 1.55
CA ALA A 188 -10.20 5.77 2.78
C ALA A 188 -11.00 4.49 2.55
N PHE A 189 -11.63 4.34 1.39
CA PHE A 189 -12.53 3.23 1.08
C PHE A 189 -12.26 2.63 -0.30
N LEU A 190 -12.53 1.34 -0.41
CA LEU A 190 -12.51 0.60 -1.66
C LEU A 190 -13.60 1.11 -2.60
N ARG A 191 -13.32 1.14 -3.89
CA ARG A 191 -14.30 1.44 -4.91
C ARG A 191 -15.35 0.31 -4.96
N PRO A 192 -16.65 0.62 -4.79
CA PRO A 192 -17.70 -0.41 -4.72
C PRO A 192 -17.86 -1.23 -6.01
N CYS A 193 -17.67 -0.58 -7.17
CA CYS A 193 -17.62 -1.19 -8.49
C CYS A 193 -16.88 -0.26 -9.46
N GLU A 194 -16.60 -0.73 -10.69
CA GLU A 194 -15.81 0.05 -11.65
C GLU A 194 -16.41 1.39 -12.04
N SER A 195 -17.75 1.49 -12.05
CA SER A 195 -18.48 2.69 -12.43
C SER A 195 -18.69 3.69 -11.28
N LEU A 196 -18.41 3.30 -10.02
CA LEU A 196 -18.71 4.09 -8.83
C LEU A 196 -17.43 4.56 -8.13
N GLU A 197 -17.12 5.85 -8.28
CA GLU A 197 -15.99 6.48 -7.61
C GLU A 197 -16.40 6.96 -6.20
N VAL A 198 -15.73 6.46 -5.17
CA VAL A 198 -16.02 6.80 -3.77
C VAL A 198 -16.05 8.30 -3.51
N TRP A 199 -15.08 9.05 -4.07
CA TRP A 199 -15.01 10.49 -3.85
C TRP A 199 -16.26 11.23 -4.33
N ARG A 200 -16.93 10.74 -5.40
CA ARG A 200 -18.19 11.32 -5.91
C ARG A 200 -19.33 11.08 -4.93
N LEU A 201 -19.41 9.90 -4.33
CA LEU A 201 -20.42 9.56 -3.33
C LEU A 201 -20.26 10.44 -2.08
N VAL A 202 -19.03 10.57 -1.58
CA VAL A 202 -18.72 11.40 -0.41
C VAL A 202 -18.96 12.89 -0.69
N ASP A 203 -18.56 13.34 -1.87
CA ASP A 203 -18.78 14.73 -2.32
C ASP A 203 -20.28 15.06 -2.44
N ALA A 204 -21.05 14.17 -3.04
CA ALA A 204 -22.50 14.32 -3.14
C ALA A 204 -23.19 14.38 -1.78
N CYS A 205 -22.60 13.78 -0.72
CA CYS A 205 -23.07 13.92 0.66
C CYS A 205 -22.73 15.27 1.29
N GLY A 206 -22.00 16.16 0.60
CA GLY A 206 -21.58 17.46 1.12
C GLY A 206 -20.50 17.38 2.19
N LEU A 207 -19.69 16.32 2.20
CA LEU A 207 -18.75 16.04 3.29
C LEU A 207 -17.33 16.59 3.08
N ARG A 208 -17.05 17.34 1.98
CA ARG A 208 -15.76 18.03 1.85
C ARG A 208 -15.49 18.93 3.03
N GLY A 209 -14.28 18.85 3.58
CA GLY A 209 -13.90 19.64 4.76
C GLY A 209 -14.56 19.23 6.07
N TYR A 210 -15.46 18.26 6.10
CA TYR A 210 -16.07 17.78 7.34
C TYR A 210 -15.00 17.19 8.26
N ARG A 211 -15.07 17.58 9.56
CA ARG A 211 -14.01 17.29 10.55
C ARG A 211 -14.54 16.51 11.73
N VAL A 212 -13.68 15.63 12.24
CA VAL A 212 -13.80 15.00 13.56
C VAL A 212 -12.43 15.10 14.24
N GLY A 213 -12.34 15.88 15.31
CA GLY A 213 -11.07 16.20 15.96
C GLY A 213 -10.05 16.78 14.95
N GLY A 214 -8.87 16.15 14.87
CA GLY A 214 -7.82 16.53 13.93
C GLY A 214 -7.96 15.92 12.53
N ALA A 215 -8.90 14.99 12.30
CA ALA A 215 -9.13 14.36 11.01
C ALA A 215 -10.17 15.13 10.17
N ALA A 216 -9.96 15.22 8.86
CA ALA A 216 -10.91 15.87 7.95
C ALA A 216 -11.04 15.12 6.63
N VAL A 217 -12.22 15.19 6.02
CA VAL A 217 -12.37 14.86 4.59
C VAL A 217 -11.65 15.93 3.78
N SER A 218 -10.74 15.52 2.89
CA SER A 218 -9.95 16.47 2.12
C SER A 218 -10.83 17.35 1.22
N GLU A 219 -10.61 18.65 1.27
CA GLU A 219 -11.23 19.63 0.35
C GLU A 219 -10.85 19.36 -1.10
N LYS A 220 -9.65 18.83 -1.35
CA LYS A 220 -9.14 18.59 -2.69
C LYS A 220 -9.66 17.30 -3.30
N HIS A 221 -9.82 16.25 -2.48
CA HIS A 221 -10.28 14.94 -2.94
C HIS A 221 -11.10 14.23 -1.85
N ALA A 222 -12.41 14.22 -2.00
CA ALA A 222 -13.33 13.71 -0.98
C ALA A 222 -13.19 12.22 -0.64
N GLY A 223 -12.41 11.44 -1.40
CA GLY A 223 -12.05 10.05 -1.08
C GLY A 223 -10.91 9.91 -0.06
N PHE A 224 -10.26 11.03 0.32
CA PHE A 224 -9.13 11.05 1.25
C PHE A 224 -9.54 11.63 2.60
N ILE A 225 -9.11 10.98 3.66
CA ILE A 225 -9.10 11.55 5.00
C ILE A 225 -7.69 12.05 5.29
N VAL A 226 -7.57 13.31 5.70
CA VAL A 226 -6.30 13.98 5.97
C VAL A 226 -6.17 14.32 7.44
N ASN A 227 -4.94 14.28 7.95
CA ASN A 227 -4.60 14.79 9.28
C ASN A 227 -4.28 16.28 9.17
N CYS A 228 -5.16 17.11 9.72
CA CYS A 228 -5.00 18.56 9.76
C CYS A 228 -4.18 19.05 10.97
N GLY A 229 -3.62 18.14 11.75
CA GLY A 229 -2.87 18.36 12.97
C GLY A 229 -3.50 17.68 14.17
N GLY A 230 -2.74 16.81 14.84
CA GLY A 230 -3.18 16.13 16.06
C GLY A 230 -4.33 15.13 15.90
N ALA A 231 -4.61 14.63 14.68
CA ALA A 231 -5.63 13.60 14.49
C ALA A 231 -5.24 12.30 15.19
N THR A 232 -6.17 11.76 15.96
CA THR A 232 -6.07 10.44 16.60
C THR A 232 -6.64 9.36 15.68
N ALA A 233 -6.27 8.10 15.91
CA ALA A 233 -6.89 6.98 15.21
C ALA A 233 -8.39 6.91 15.45
N ARG A 234 -8.83 7.29 16.66
CA ARG A 234 -10.24 7.43 17.02
C ARG A 234 -10.94 8.47 16.14
N ASP A 235 -10.34 9.64 15.92
CA ASP A 235 -10.92 10.69 15.07
C ASP A 235 -11.14 10.18 13.65
N VAL A 236 -10.12 9.50 13.08
CA VAL A 236 -10.20 8.94 11.75
C VAL A 236 -11.30 7.87 11.66
N ARG A 237 -11.41 6.97 12.64
CA ARG A 237 -12.45 5.92 12.66
C ARG A 237 -13.85 6.53 12.76
N LEU A 238 -14.07 7.48 13.67
CA LEU A 238 -15.36 8.17 13.81
C LEU A 238 -15.74 8.91 12.51
N LEU A 239 -14.76 9.55 11.85
CA LEU A 239 -14.99 10.20 10.56
C LEU A 239 -15.34 9.17 9.46
N MET A 240 -14.65 8.03 9.41
CA MET A 240 -14.97 6.94 8.48
C MET A 240 -16.38 6.40 8.70
N ASP A 241 -16.80 6.20 9.95
CA ASP A 241 -18.15 5.73 10.28
C ASP A 241 -19.23 6.74 9.89
N HIS A 242 -18.97 8.03 10.14
CA HIS A 242 -19.87 9.11 9.67
C HIS A 242 -20.02 9.12 8.14
N ILE A 243 -18.90 9.01 7.40
CA ILE A 243 -18.93 8.93 5.93
C ILE A 243 -19.74 7.71 5.46
N ARG A 244 -19.50 6.54 6.06
CA ARG A 244 -20.22 5.30 5.72
C ARG A 244 -21.72 5.45 5.93
N ALA A 245 -22.13 5.98 7.08
CA ALA A 245 -23.53 6.21 7.40
C ALA A 245 -24.20 7.19 6.42
N ALA A 246 -23.56 8.31 6.10
CA ALA A 246 -24.08 9.30 5.16
C ALA A 246 -24.20 8.75 3.74
N VAL A 247 -23.20 8.02 3.25
CA VAL A 247 -23.23 7.42 1.90
C VAL A 247 -24.27 6.31 1.83
N LEU A 248 -24.40 5.47 2.86
CA LEU A 248 -25.44 4.44 2.93
C LEU A 248 -26.83 5.07 2.91
N ALA A 249 -27.09 6.09 3.72
CA ALA A 249 -28.39 6.76 3.80
C ALA A 249 -28.77 7.44 2.48
N ARG A 250 -27.82 8.07 1.79
CA ARG A 250 -28.09 8.84 0.58
C ARG A 250 -28.10 8.01 -0.71
N HIS A 251 -27.21 7.01 -0.80
CA HIS A 251 -26.95 6.27 -2.03
C HIS A 251 -27.26 4.78 -1.94
N GLY A 252 -27.57 4.24 -0.75
CA GLY A 252 -27.79 2.81 -0.55
C GLY A 252 -26.51 1.96 -0.69
N VAL A 253 -25.33 2.60 -0.68
CA VAL A 253 -24.04 1.96 -0.92
C VAL A 253 -23.28 1.76 0.39
N THR A 254 -22.89 0.53 0.69
CA THR A 254 -22.02 0.23 1.83
C THR A 254 -20.57 0.39 1.44
N LEU A 255 -19.86 1.34 2.07
CA LEU A 255 -18.43 1.55 1.85
C LEU A 255 -17.60 0.60 2.72
N ILE A 256 -16.57 0.00 2.11
CA ILE A 256 -15.60 -0.90 2.77
C ILE A 256 -14.28 -0.13 2.92
N PRO A 257 -13.66 -0.10 4.12
CA PRO A 257 -12.34 0.50 4.32
C PRO A 257 -11.28 -0.09 3.39
N GLU A 258 -10.43 0.77 2.78
CA GLU A 258 -9.20 0.37 2.09
C GLU A 258 -7.99 0.46 3.02
N ILE A 259 -8.05 1.36 4.00
CA ILE A 259 -7.02 1.52 5.03
C ILE A 259 -7.00 0.30 5.95
N CYS A 260 -5.83 -0.28 6.17
CA CYS A 260 -5.62 -1.34 7.16
C CYS A 260 -5.63 -0.73 8.57
N ILE A 261 -6.64 -1.05 9.35
CA ILE A 261 -6.83 -0.53 10.72
C ILE A 261 -6.34 -1.60 11.69
N PHE A 262 -5.37 -1.23 12.53
CA PHE A 262 -4.88 -2.04 13.64
C PHE A 262 -5.51 -1.56 14.95
N GLU A 263 -5.86 -2.53 15.83
CA GLU A 263 -6.49 -2.29 17.14
C GLU A 263 -5.54 -2.57 18.30
#